data_4ac05839bd2f6acf17aaf13d213cddfa
#
_entry.id   4ac05839bd2f6acf17aaf13d213cddfa
#
_cell.length_a   1.000
_cell.length_b   1.000
_cell.length_c   1.000
_cell.angle_alpha   90.00
_cell.angle_beta   90.00
_cell.angle_gamma   90.00
#
_symmetry.space_group_name_H-M   'P 1'
#
loop_
_entity.id
_entity.type
_entity.pdbx_description
1 polymer ?
#
loop_
_entity_poly.entity_id
_entity_poly.type
_entity_poly.pdbx_seq_one_letter_code
_entity_poly.pdbx_strand_id
1 'polypeptide(L)'
;VQLSSGPSNRVIYLNMDQFRENSPHITAKDGSPIKNPLMDVRVRKAISLSINRDAIVSRVMEGIAVKAGQLLPAGCHGVSDNMKPDPYATKMAKKLMADAGYPDGFKMTIHGPNDRYINDAKIAEALAQMLNRVGIDASVETMPKAVYFKRASRGGPNKSPEFSFMLLGWGAGSGEASSP
;
A
#
# COMPACT_ATOMS: atom_id res chain seq x y z
N VAL A 1 30.69 -15.22 14.49
CA VAL A 1 29.82 -14.04 14.47
C VAL A 1 28.45 -14.49 14.93
N GLN A 2 27.94 -13.90 16.02
CA GLN A 2 26.60 -14.19 16.51
C GLN A 2 25.62 -13.19 15.84
N LEU A 3 24.66 -13.74 15.06
CA LEU A 3 23.60 -12.94 14.43
C LEU A 3 22.40 -12.87 15.38
N SER A 4 21.93 -11.66 15.68
CA SER A 4 20.68 -11.44 16.37
C SER A 4 19.67 -10.84 15.39
N SER A 5 18.48 -11.42 15.30
CA SER A 5 17.39 -10.92 14.46
C SER A 5 16.11 -10.73 15.27
N GLY A 6 15.34 -9.70 14.96
CA GLY A 6 14.08 -9.42 15.62
C GLY A 6 13.19 -8.48 14.82
N PRO A 7 11.90 -8.35 15.18
CA PRO A 7 10.99 -7.41 14.52
C PRO A 7 11.52 -5.97 14.61
N SER A 8 11.46 -5.24 13.51
CA SER A 8 11.72 -3.80 13.50
C SER A 8 10.51 -3.05 14.09
N ASN A 9 10.74 -1.84 14.57
CA ASN A 9 9.67 -0.92 14.94
C ASN A 9 8.94 -0.31 13.73
N ARG A 10 9.27 -0.74 12.50
CA ARG A 10 8.72 -0.19 11.27
C ARG A 10 7.70 -1.12 10.63
N VAL A 11 6.55 -0.54 10.25
CA VAL A 11 5.54 -1.18 9.41
C VAL A 11 5.58 -0.56 8.02
N ILE A 12 5.63 -1.39 6.99
CA ILE A 12 5.48 -0.98 5.59
C ILE A 12 4.00 -1.09 5.23
N TYR A 13 3.43 -0.03 4.68
CA TYR A 13 2.01 0.08 4.37
C TYR A 13 1.76 0.83 3.07
N LEU A 14 0.53 0.76 2.59
CA LEU A 14 0.05 1.49 1.42
C LEU A 14 -0.75 2.70 1.87
N ASN A 15 -0.28 3.88 1.52
CA ASN A 15 -1.01 5.12 1.71
C ASN A 15 -1.85 5.42 0.47
N MET A 16 -3.12 5.77 0.67
CA MET A 16 -4.12 5.97 -0.38
C MET A 16 -4.69 7.37 -0.30
N ASP A 17 -4.78 8.05 -1.45
CA ASP A 17 -5.49 9.32 -1.54
C ASP A 17 -6.99 9.10 -1.40
N GLN A 18 -7.53 9.46 -0.26
CA GLN A 18 -8.95 9.33 0.07
C GLN A 18 -9.68 10.68 0.03
N PHE A 19 -8.99 11.75 -0.38
CA PHE A 19 -9.49 13.11 -0.26
C PHE A 19 -9.85 13.75 -1.62
N ARG A 20 -8.97 13.61 -2.62
CA ARG A 20 -9.16 14.25 -3.92
C ARG A 20 -10.21 13.52 -4.74
N GLU A 21 -11.21 14.23 -5.25
CA GLU A 21 -12.24 13.66 -6.12
C GLU A 21 -11.67 13.17 -7.45
N ASN A 22 -10.72 13.93 -8.02
CA ASN A 22 -9.93 13.55 -9.18
C ASN A 22 -8.49 13.32 -8.71
N SER A 23 -8.14 12.07 -8.46
CA SER A 23 -6.81 11.71 -7.98
C SER A 23 -5.85 11.48 -9.15
N PRO A 24 -4.63 12.07 -9.15
CA PRO A 24 -3.67 11.84 -10.22
C PRO A 24 -3.31 10.36 -10.30
N HIS A 25 -2.82 9.93 -11.48
CA HIS A 25 -2.40 8.54 -11.72
C HIS A 25 -3.48 7.47 -11.52
N ILE A 26 -4.77 7.86 -11.55
CA ILE A 26 -5.93 6.96 -11.57
C ILE A 26 -6.84 7.33 -12.74
N THR A 27 -7.15 6.36 -13.60
CA THR A 27 -8.02 6.55 -14.77
C THR A 27 -8.89 5.32 -15.00
N ALA A 28 -9.92 5.45 -15.83
CA ALA A 28 -10.58 4.28 -16.40
C ALA A 28 -9.59 3.46 -17.26
N LYS A 29 -9.94 2.25 -17.65
CA LYS A 29 -9.07 1.38 -18.45
C LYS A 29 -8.76 1.94 -19.83
N ASP A 30 -9.64 2.72 -20.40
CA ASP A 30 -9.43 3.43 -21.66
C ASP A 30 -8.60 4.72 -21.54
N GLY A 31 -8.23 5.09 -20.29
CA GLY A 31 -7.47 6.30 -19.98
C GLY A 31 -8.33 7.53 -19.69
N SER A 32 -9.64 7.44 -19.76
CA SER A 32 -10.54 8.54 -19.43
C SER A 32 -10.52 8.87 -17.93
N PRO A 33 -10.76 10.15 -17.55
CA PRO A 33 -10.87 10.53 -16.15
C PRO A 33 -12.03 9.81 -15.44
N ILE A 34 -11.79 9.39 -14.19
CA ILE A 34 -12.84 8.82 -13.34
C ILE A 34 -12.79 9.46 -11.95
N LYS A 35 -13.92 9.41 -11.26
CA LYS A 35 -13.95 9.74 -9.84
C LYS A 35 -13.01 8.80 -9.08
N ASN A 36 -12.28 9.35 -8.12
CA ASN A 36 -11.28 8.60 -7.35
C ASN A 36 -11.89 7.38 -6.63
N PRO A 37 -11.58 6.15 -7.08
CA PRO A 37 -12.11 4.92 -6.47
C PRO A 37 -11.65 4.72 -5.02
N LEU A 38 -10.50 5.29 -4.64
CA LEU A 38 -9.92 5.13 -3.30
C LEU A 38 -10.73 5.86 -2.21
N MET A 39 -11.68 6.73 -2.58
CA MET A 39 -12.62 7.32 -1.63
C MET A 39 -13.64 6.30 -1.11
N ASP A 40 -13.92 5.23 -1.87
CA ASP A 40 -14.86 4.19 -1.47
C ASP A 40 -14.18 3.15 -0.56
N VAL A 41 -14.73 2.95 0.63
CA VAL A 41 -14.19 1.98 1.60
C VAL A 41 -14.21 0.54 1.06
N ARG A 42 -15.17 0.20 0.18
CA ARG A 42 -15.26 -1.13 -0.45
C ARG A 42 -14.08 -1.38 -1.36
N VAL A 43 -13.65 -0.37 -2.12
CA VAL A 43 -12.44 -0.45 -2.97
C VAL A 43 -11.20 -0.62 -2.12
N ARG A 44 -11.02 0.17 -1.06
CA ARG A 44 -9.87 0.02 -0.15
C ARG A 44 -9.83 -1.36 0.51
N LYS A 45 -11.00 -1.88 0.90
CA LYS A 45 -11.11 -3.24 1.45
C LYS A 45 -10.78 -4.30 0.39
N ALA A 46 -11.25 -4.13 -0.85
CA ALA A 46 -10.91 -5.02 -1.97
C ALA A 46 -9.39 -5.06 -2.22
N ILE A 47 -8.74 -3.91 -2.23
CA ILE A 47 -7.27 -3.81 -2.32
C ILE A 47 -6.60 -4.61 -1.20
N SER A 48 -7.03 -4.43 0.05
CA SER A 48 -6.44 -5.16 1.19
C SER A 48 -6.62 -6.67 1.08
N LEU A 49 -7.82 -7.13 0.68
CA LEU A 49 -8.13 -8.56 0.47
C LEU A 49 -7.40 -9.17 -0.74
N SER A 50 -6.92 -8.35 -1.68
CA SER A 50 -6.17 -8.80 -2.85
C SER A 50 -4.71 -9.11 -2.54
N ILE A 51 -4.20 -8.64 -1.40
CA ILE A 51 -2.79 -8.75 -1.04
C ILE A 51 -2.54 -10.06 -0.29
N ASN A 52 -1.80 -10.97 -0.93
CA ASN A 52 -1.29 -12.18 -0.29
C ASN A 52 -0.03 -11.85 0.53
N ARG A 53 -0.24 -11.46 1.78
CA ARG A 53 0.84 -11.08 2.70
C ARG A 53 1.78 -12.26 3.01
N ASP A 54 1.27 -13.49 3.02
CA ASP A 54 2.11 -14.69 3.22
C ASP A 54 3.09 -14.89 2.06
N ALA A 55 2.64 -14.65 0.83
CA ALA A 55 3.50 -14.71 -0.34
C ALA A 55 4.56 -13.59 -0.36
N ILE A 56 4.21 -12.38 0.08
CA ILE A 56 5.19 -11.29 0.23
C ILE A 56 6.23 -11.67 1.28
N VAL A 57 5.82 -12.11 2.45
CA VAL A 57 6.75 -12.52 3.54
C VAL A 57 7.67 -13.63 3.08
N SER A 58 7.12 -14.70 2.48
CA SER A 58 7.92 -15.88 2.14
C SER A 58 8.80 -15.70 0.91
N ARG A 59 8.32 -15.02 -0.14
CA ARG A 59 8.98 -14.98 -1.46
C ARG A 59 9.73 -13.67 -1.73
N VAL A 60 9.21 -12.54 -1.25
CA VAL A 60 9.83 -11.24 -1.46
C VAL A 60 10.74 -10.87 -0.31
N MET A 61 10.34 -11.19 0.92
CA MET A 61 11.06 -10.87 2.14
C MET A 61 11.84 -12.05 2.74
N GLU A 62 11.89 -13.19 2.06
CA GLU A 62 12.67 -14.38 2.47
C GLU A 62 12.42 -14.80 3.92
N GLY A 63 11.22 -14.58 4.42
CA GLY A 63 10.80 -14.93 5.79
C GLY A 63 11.22 -13.94 6.89
N ILE A 64 11.93 -12.85 6.56
CA ILE A 64 12.43 -11.90 7.57
C ILE A 64 11.39 -10.84 7.99
N ALA A 65 10.19 -10.86 7.41
CA ALA A 65 9.11 -9.93 7.74
C ALA A 65 7.95 -10.63 8.47
N VAL A 66 7.15 -9.83 9.17
CA VAL A 66 5.93 -10.27 9.84
C VAL A 66 4.74 -9.52 9.28
N LYS A 67 3.61 -10.22 9.08
CA LYS A 67 2.36 -9.59 8.61
C LYS A 67 1.84 -8.61 9.67
N ALA A 68 1.45 -7.40 9.23
CA ALA A 68 0.85 -6.38 10.09
C ALA A 68 -0.61 -6.13 9.72
N GLY A 69 -1.46 -5.92 10.72
CA GLY A 69 -2.87 -5.50 10.58
C GLY A 69 -3.11 -4.08 11.04
N GLN A 70 -2.07 -3.41 11.54
CA GLN A 70 -2.11 -2.04 12.05
C GLN A 70 -0.76 -1.36 11.83
N LEU A 71 -0.69 -0.04 12.03
CA LEU A 71 0.54 0.74 11.81
C LEU A 71 1.61 0.56 12.90
N LEU A 72 1.29 -0.14 13.97
CA LEU A 72 2.23 -0.45 15.05
C LEU A 72 2.62 -1.92 15.00
N PRO A 73 3.91 -2.24 15.14
CA PRO A 73 4.35 -3.61 15.33
C PRO A 73 3.97 -4.14 16.71
N ALA A 74 3.92 -5.45 16.85
CA ALA A 74 3.69 -6.10 18.15
C ALA A 74 4.72 -5.65 19.17
N GLY A 75 4.29 -5.47 20.41
CA GLY A 75 5.13 -5.02 21.53
C GLY A 75 5.14 -3.51 21.78
N CYS A 76 4.59 -2.69 20.86
CA CYS A 76 4.39 -1.26 21.13
C CYS A 76 3.16 -1.03 22.00
N HIS A 77 3.21 0.02 22.85
CA HIS A 77 2.07 0.41 23.66
C HIS A 77 0.93 0.95 22.76
N GLY A 78 -0.30 0.51 23.01
CA GLY A 78 -1.48 0.88 22.21
C GLY A 78 -1.75 -0.03 21.01
N VAL A 79 -1.00 -1.12 20.83
CA VAL A 79 -1.30 -2.17 19.88
C VAL A 79 -2.60 -2.89 20.27
N SER A 80 -3.49 -3.09 19.29
CA SER A 80 -4.75 -3.80 19.49
C SER A 80 -4.64 -5.25 19.02
N ASP A 81 -4.98 -6.20 19.89
CA ASP A 81 -5.05 -7.63 19.53
C ASP A 81 -6.19 -7.96 18.55
N ASN A 82 -7.16 -7.06 18.40
CA ASN A 82 -8.29 -7.22 17.50
C ASN A 82 -7.98 -6.79 16.06
N MET A 83 -6.92 -6.01 15.84
CA MET A 83 -6.51 -5.53 14.49
C MET A 83 -5.60 -6.55 13.82
N LYS A 84 -6.19 -7.60 13.27
CA LYS A 84 -5.46 -8.63 12.51
C LYS A 84 -5.31 -8.23 11.04
N PRO A 85 -4.26 -8.73 10.34
CA PRO A 85 -4.14 -8.58 8.89
C PRO A 85 -5.36 -9.17 8.18
N ASP A 86 -5.83 -8.47 7.15
CA ASP A 86 -6.90 -9.01 6.30
C ASP A 86 -6.47 -10.32 5.64
N PRO A 87 -7.40 -11.29 5.50
CA PRO A 87 -7.12 -12.53 4.77
C PRO A 87 -6.94 -12.26 3.27
N TYR A 88 -6.23 -13.14 2.58
CA TYR A 88 -6.18 -13.13 1.13
C TYR A 88 -7.46 -13.74 0.55
N ALA A 89 -8.31 -12.94 -0.09
CA ALA A 89 -9.65 -13.33 -0.54
C ALA A 89 -10.05 -12.65 -1.86
N THR A 90 -9.44 -13.06 -2.98
CA THR A 90 -9.62 -12.43 -4.31
C THR A 90 -11.06 -12.47 -4.82
N LYS A 91 -11.83 -13.51 -4.51
CA LYS A 91 -13.25 -13.60 -4.90
C LYS A 91 -14.07 -12.50 -4.21
N MET A 92 -13.85 -12.29 -2.91
CA MET A 92 -14.50 -11.21 -2.16
C MET A 92 -14.02 -9.85 -2.63
N ALA A 93 -12.74 -9.69 -2.94
CA ALA A 93 -12.18 -8.46 -3.49
C ALA A 93 -12.88 -8.08 -4.81
N LYS A 94 -13.02 -9.00 -5.75
CA LYS A 94 -13.75 -8.77 -7.02
C LYS A 94 -15.21 -8.39 -6.78
N LYS A 95 -15.88 -9.05 -5.84
CA LYS A 95 -17.26 -8.71 -5.47
C LYS A 95 -17.35 -7.27 -4.95
N LEU A 96 -16.48 -6.87 -4.03
CA LEU A 96 -16.46 -5.52 -3.49
C LEU A 96 -16.16 -4.46 -4.55
N MET A 97 -15.28 -4.76 -5.53
CA MET A 97 -15.02 -3.90 -6.68
C MET A 97 -16.29 -3.70 -7.51
N ALA A 98 -17.01 -4.77 -7.84
CA ALA A 98 -18.26 -4.70 -8.58
C ALA A 98 -19.35 -3.94 -7.80
N ASP A 99 -19.51 -4.24 -6.51
CA ASP A 99 -20.47 -3.55 -5.63
C ASP A 99 -20.16 -2.04 -5.49
N ALA A 100 -18.89 -1.65 -5.66
CA ALA A 100 -18.46 -0.25 -5.66
C ALA A 100 -18.61 0.46 -7.02
N GLY A 101 -19.07 -0.26 -8.06
CA GLY A 101 -19.25 0.29 -9.41
C GLY A 101 -18.05 0.13 -10.34
N TYR A 102 -17.06 -0.68 -9.98
CA TYR A 102 -15.84 -0.94 -10.77
C TYR A 102 -15.70 -2.44 -11.12
N PRO A 103 -16.71 -3.07 -11.80
CA PRO A 103 -16.67 -4.50 -12.11
C PRO A 103 -15.47 -4.87 -13.01
N ASP A 104 -15.09 -3.97 -13.93
CA ASP A 104 -13.96 -4.14 -14.83
C ASP A 104 -12.64 -3.58 -14.25
N GLY A 105 -12.72 -2.93 -13.08
CA GLY A 105 -11.59 -2.27 -12.44
C GLY A 105 -11.24 -0.90 -13.06
N PHE A 106 -10.00 -0.48 -12.85
CA PHE A 106 -9.47 0.82 -13.30
C PHE A 106 -7.93 0.74 -13.40
N LYS A 107 -7.29 1.77 -13.99
CA LYS A 107 -5.83 1.92 -14.01
C LYS A 107 -5.35 2.71 -12.81
N MET A 108 -4.22 2.30 -12.23
CA MET A 108 -3.60 2.99 -11.09
C MET A 108 -2.08 2.77 -11.07
N THR A 109 -1.32 3.81 -10.72
CA THR A 109 0.12 3.69 -10.51
C THR A 109 0.45 3.56 -9.03
N ILE A 110 1.25 2.55 -8.69
CA ILE A 110 1.87 2.38 -7.37
C ILE A 110 3.20 3.12 -7.38
N HIS A 111 3.34 4.13 -6.54
CA HIS A 111 4.60 4.84 -6.37
C HIS A 111 5.34 4.34 -5.14
N GLY A 112 6.65 4.17 -5.27
CA GLY A 112 7.50 3.69 -4.18
C GLY A 112 8.95 4.17 -4.28
N PRO A 113 9.69 4.15 -3.17
CA PRO A 113 11.14 4.29 -3.24
C PRO A 113 11.77 2.98 -3.75
N ASN A 114 13.05 3.05 -4.16
CA ASN A 114 13.83 1.88 -4.55
C ASN A 114 15.16 1.75 -3.78
N ASP A 115 15.36 2.60 -2.77
CA ASP A 115 16.57 2.66 -1.95
C ASP A 115 16.28 3.01 -0.47
N ARG A 116 15.04 2.81 0.00
CA ARG A 116 14.61 3.22 1.34
C ARG A 116 14.31 2.05 2.28
N TYR A 117 13.66 1.03 1.78
CA TYR A 117 13.22 -0.13 2.56
C TYR A 117 13.75 -1.41 1.94
N ILE A 118 13.86 -2.48 2.73
CA ILE A 118 14.29 -3.78 2.24
C ILE A 118 13.31 -4.24 1.16
N ASN A 119 13.83 -4.52 -0.05
CA ASN A 119 13.07 -5.01 -1.20
C ASN A 119 11.87 -4.14 -1.62
N ASP A 120 11.90 -2.82 -1.36
CA ASP A 120 10.79 -1.91 -1.63
C ASP A 120 10.27 -1.96 -3.08
N ALA A 121 11.14 -1.92 -4.07
CA ALA A 121 10.74 -2.06 -5.48
C ALA A 121 10.09 -3.41 -5.76
N LYS A 122 10.66 -4.52 -5.26
CA LYS A 122 10.09 -5.86 -5.42
C LYS A 122 8.73 -6.03 -4.73
N ILE A 123 8.55 -5.37 -3.59
CA ILE A 123 7.23 -5.32 -2.91
C ILE A 123 6.21 -4.61 -3.80
N ALA A 124 6.55 -3.44 -4.37
CA ALA A 124 5.65 -2.70 -5.25
C ALA A 124 5.27 -3.52 -6.50
N GLU A 125 6.22 -4.21 -7.12
CA GLU A 125 5.98 -5.11 -8.26
C GLU A 125 5.07 -6.29 -7.89
N ALA A 126 5.29 -6.92 -6.74
CA ALA A 126 4.44 -8.00 -6.26
C ALA A 126 3.00 -7.52 -5.98
N LEU A 127 2.85 -6.32 -5.42
CA LEU A 127 1.55 -5.69 -5.20
C LEU A 127 0.81 -5.44 -6.51
N ALA A 128 1.49 -4.88 -7.53
CA ALA A 128 0.89 -4.67 -8.85
C ALA A 128 0.38 -5.97 -9.47
N GLN A 129 1.18 -7.03 -9.43
CA GLN A 129 0.76 -8.35 -9.91
C GLN A 129 -0.49 -8.89 -9.18
N MET A 130 -0.59 -8.66 -7.86
CA MET A 130 -1.74 -9.09 -7.07
C MET A 130 -2.99 -8.28 -7.38
N LEU A 131 -2.87 -6.95 -7.56
CA LEU A 131 -3.96 -6.06 -7.91
C LEU A 131 -4.50 -6.33 -9.32
N ASN A 132 -3.62 -6.66 -10.26
CA ASN A 132 -4.01 -7.03 -11.62
C ASN A 132 -4.94 -8.26 -11.65
N ARG A 133 -4.78 -9.21 -10.72
CA ARG A 133 -5.66 -10.39 -10.61
C ARG A 133 -7.11 -10.08 -10.22
N VAL A 134 -7.35 -8.92 -9.66
CA VAL A 134 -8.69 -8.49 -9.24
C VAL A 134 -9.27 -7.38 -10.12
N GLY A 135 -8.60 -7.07 -11.25
CA GLY A 135 -9.10 -6.14 -12.26
C GLY A 135 -8.48 -4.73 -12.19
N ILE A 136 -7.70 -4.41 -11.15
CA ILE A 136 -6.98 -3.13 -11.08
C ILE A 136 -5.73 -3.23 -11.94
N ASP A 137 -5.69 -2.50 -13.07
CA ASP A 137 -4.53 -2.41 -13.96
C ASP A 137 -3.46 -1.54 -13.29
N ALA A 138 -2.66 -2.19 -12.44
CA ALA A 138 -1.66 -1.54 -11.61
C ALA A 138 -0.29 -1.52 -12.29
N SER A 139 0.24 -0.33 -12.52
CA SER A 139 1.63 -0.10 -12.91
C SER A 139 2.47 0.29 -11.69
N VAL A 140 3.80 0.22 -11.84
CA VAL A 140 4.75 0.58 -10.77
C VAL A 140 5.70 1.66 -11.28
N GLU A 141 5.86 2.71 -10.50
CA GLU A 141 6.90 3.72 -10.67
C GLU A 141 7.72 3.83 -9.39
N THR A 142 9.00 3.43 -9.45
CA THR A 142 9.91 3.55 -8.33
C THR A 142 11.02 4.56 -8.61
N MET A 143 11.50 5.21 -7.55
CA MET A 143 12.52 6.23 -7.67
C MET A 143 13.36 6.34 -6.38
N PRO A 144 14.55 6.97 -6.43
CA PRO A 144 15.34 7.23 -5.23
C PRO A 144 14.55 8.00 -4.17
N LYS A 145 14.74 7.65 -2.90
CA LYS A 145 13.99 8.21 -1.75
C LYS A 145 13.94 9.74 -1.72
N ALA A 146 15.03 10.40 -2.09
CA ALA A 146 15.08 11.87 -2.09
C ALA A 146 14.08 12.48 -3.09
N VAL A 147 13.96 11.90 -4.29
CA VAL A 147 12.99 12.29 -5.31
C VAL A 147 11.59 11.88 -4.86
N TYR A 148 11.45 10.65 -4.38
CA TYR A 148 10.19 10.09 -3.93
C TYR A 148 9.50 10.95 -2.88
N PHE A 149 10.15 11.24 -1.76
CA PHE A 149 9.56 12.03 -0.68
C PHE A 149 9.33 13.49 -1.06
N LYS A 150 10.17 14.07 -1.94
CA LYS A 150 9.91 15.41 -2.48
C LYS A 150 8.63 15.45 -3.31
N ARG A 151 8.44 14.49 -4.23
CA ARG A 151 7.23 14.38 -5.06
C ARG A 151 6.00 14.01 -4.21
N ALA A 152 6.14 13.08 -3.26
CA ALA A 152 5.06 12.68 -2.36
C ALA A 152 4.51 13.84 -1.51
N SER A 153 5.34 14.84 -1.18
CA SER A 153 4.92 15.96 -0.33
C SER A 153 4.57 17.23 -1.11
N ARG A 154 5.32 17.54 -2.17
CA ARG A 154 5.26 18.87 -2.86
C ARG A 154 5.47 18.78 -4.38
N GLY A 155 5.39 17.61 -4.98
CA GLY A 155 5.66 17.41 -6.41
C GLY A 155 4.49 17.74 -7.33
N GLY A 156 3.29 17.76 -6.83
CA GLY A 156 2.08 18.07 -7.57
C GLY A 156 1.81 19.58 -7.75
N PRO A 157 0.77 19.93 -8.50
CA PRO A 157 0.35 21.31 -8.71
C PRO A 157 0.17 22.05 -7.37
N ASN A 158 0.52 23.34 -7.35
CA ASN A 158 0.44 24.20 -6.14
C ASN A 158 1.23 23.64 -4.93
N LYS A 159 2.31 22.91 -5.19
CA LYS A 159 3.13 22.25 -4.16
C LYS A 159 2.32 21.26 -3.30
N SER A 160 1.31 20.62 -3.87
CA SER A 160 0.53 19.57 -3.24
C SER A 160 1.22 18.19 -3.36
N PRO A 161 0.80 17.18 -2.56
CA PRO A 161 1.21 15.79 -2.79
C PRO A 161 0.86 15.32 -4.20
N GLU A 162 1.82 14.67 -4.88
CA GLU A 162 1.63 14.26 -6.28
C GLU A 162 0.92 12.91 -6.41
N PHE A 163 1.24 11.95 -5.54
CA PHE A 163 0.83 10.56 -5.71
C PHE A 163 -0.55 10.24 -5.13
N SER A 164 -1.18 9.22 -5.71
CA SER A 164 -2.48 8.70 -5.27
C SER A 164 -2.36 7.44 -4.45
N PHE A 165 -1.36 6.60 -4.75
CA PHE A 165 -1.16 5.31 -4.12
C PHE A 165 0.34 5.07 -3.89
N MET A 166 0.73 4.96 -2.63
CA MET A 166 2.13 5.04 -2.22
C MET A 166 2.54 3.92 -1.28
N LEU A 167 3.76 3.39 -1.48
CA LEU A 167 4.42 2.51 -0.53
C LEU A 167 5.19 3.34 0.50
N LEU A 168 4.79 3.28 1.75
CA LEU A 168 5.41 3.99 2.86
C LEU A 168 5.83 3.05 3.99
N GLY A 169 6.76 3.52 4.81
CA GLY A 169 7.14 2.87 6.04
C GLY A 169 7.07 3.84 7.21
N TRP A 170 6.37 3.45 8.24
CA TRP A 170 6.23 4.19 9.49
C TRP A 170 6.87 3.42 10.65
N GLY A 171 7.54 4.11 11.54
CA GLY A 171 8.10 3.53 12.76
C GLY A 171 7.75 4.42 13.95
N ALA A 172 7.14 3.85 14.97
CA ALA A 172 6.86 4.55 16.23
C ALA A 172 8.17 4.75 17.01
N GLY A 173 8.73 5.97 16.96
CA GLY A 173 10.01 6.30 17.62
C GLY A 173 9.97 6.17 19.13
N SER A 174 8.82 6.47 19.75
CA SER A 174 8.58 6.34 21.18
C SER A 174 8.13 4.93 21.59
N GLY A 175 7.81 4.05 20.64
CA GLY A 175 7.27 2.71 20.92
C GLY A 175 5.80 2.71 21.35
N GLU A 176 5.05 3.78 21.09
CA GLU A 176 3.64 3.91 21.45
C GLU A 176 2.77 4.50 20.34
N ALA A 177 1.45 4.26 20.43
CA ALA A 177 0.46 4.67 19.42
C ALA A 177 0.21 6.18 19.34
N SER A 178 0.48 6.92 20.41
CA SER A 178 0.26 8.37 20.46
C SER A 178 1.36 9.18 19.78
N SER A 179 2.46 8.55 19.41
CA SER A 179 3.54 9.20 18.66
C SER A 179 3.16 9.26 17.18
N PRO A 180 3.05 10.47 16.59
CA PRO A 180 2.72 10.63 15.17
C PRO A 180 3.86 10.19 14.26
#